data_08942487fabc5d2390d171f3a4b26383
#
_entry.id   08942487fabc5d2390d171f3a4b26383
#
_cell.length_a   1.000
_cell.length_b   1.000
_cell.length_c   1.000
_cell.angle_alpha   90.00
_cell.angle_beta   90.00
_cell.angle_gamma   90.00
#
_symmetry.space_group_name_H-M   'P 1'
#
loop_
_entity.id
_entity.type
_entity.pdbx_description
1 polymer ?
#
loop_
_entity_poly.entity_id
_entity_poly.type
_entity_poly.pdbx_seq_one_letter_code
_entity_poly.pdbx_strand_id
1 'polypeptide(L)'
;MSSKPICIAQISDLHIKQEGQLAYGRVDTAQALVRCVAALNGFDPVPDFVVISGDLADTPTSDEYRHLKQLLLPLKLPFAGVPGNHDSRDLMRAAFPDQSYAMPSGALNQRIELGELDLLLLDSSVPKKPHGELDEHSLQWLETSLAASDVRPALLFMHHPPFETGIWHMDRQNLCNAGDLAAIVRRHPRVRLIATGHVHRATLTTFEDRACTICPAPNHAVDLDLGHLREPSFKVEPPAFHLHAWFPGEGFGSVVTHQVPIGEFDGPRPFFGPDGKLL
;
A
#
# COMPACT_ATOMS: atom_id res chain seq x y z
N MET A 1 -19.65 -18.18 16.45
CA MET A 1 -19.81 -17.41 15.20
C MET A 1 -18.48 -16.74 14.94
N SER A 2 -17.88 -16.92 13.76
CA SER A 2 -16.64 -16.19 13.41
C SER A 2 -16.95 -14.70 13.43
N SER A 3 -16.20 -13.90 14.16
CA SER A 3 -16.29 -12.44 14.11
C SER A 3 -16.00 -11.97 12.68
N LYS A 4 -16.68 -10.90 12.24
CA LYS A 4 -16.46 -10.32 10.92
C LYS A 4 -14.97 -9.92 10.80
N PRO A 5 -14.29 -10.21 9.68
CA PRO A 5 -12.91 -9.75 9.48
C PRO A 5 -12.85 -8.23 9.43
N ILE A 6 -11.71 -7.65 9.83
CA ILE A 6 -11.36 -6.26 9.54
C ILE A 6 -10.67 -6.24 8.18
N CYS A 7 -11.21 -5.45 7.25
CA CYS A 7 -10.77 -5.40 5.86
C CYS A 7 -10.07 -4.07 5.55
N ILE A 8 -8.81 -4.13 5.15
CA ILE A 8 -8.02 -2.98 4.75
C ILE A 8 -7.74 -3.07 3.25
N ALA A 9 -8.20 -2.09 2.48
CA ALA A 9 -7.80 -1.96 1.10
C ALA A 9 -6.46 -1.21 1.02
N GLN A 10 -5.50 -1.76 0.29
CA GLN A 10 -4.24 -1.09 -0.03
C GLN A 10 -4.23 -0.71 -1.51
N ILE A 11 -4.00 0.56 -1.79
CA ILE A 11 -3.67 1.08 -3.12
C ILE A 11 -2.28 1.70 -3.06
N SER A 12 -1.57 1.76 -4.17
CA SER A 12 -0.19 2.24 -4.23
C SER A 12 0.14 2.80 -5.59
N ASP A 13 1.19 3.61 -5.67
CA ASP A 13 1.80 4.02 -6.94
C ASP A 13 0.78 4.71 -7.87
N LEU A 14 0.12 5.73 -7.34
CA LEU A 14 -0.94 6.46 -8.03
C LEU A 14 -0.38 7.36 -9.14
N HIS A 15 0.83 7.93 -8.94
CA HIS A 15 1.54 8.78 -9.89
C HIS A 15 0.68 9.87 -10.51
N ILE A 16 -0.09 10.59 -9.68
CA ILE A 16 -0.99 11.62 -10.18
C ILE A 16 -0.21 12.80 -10.75
N LYS A 17 -0.48 13.10 -12.00
CA LYS A 17 0.03 14.27 -12.73
C LYS A 17 -0.89 15.47 -12.55
N GLN A 18 -0.44 16.63 -12.99
CA GLN A 18 -1.31 17.80 -13.14
C GLN A 18 -2.49 17.45 -14.07
N GLU A 19 -3.61 18.13 -13.86
CA GLU A 19 -4.82 17.90 -14.64
C GLU A 19 -4.56 17.97 -16.15
N GLY A 20 -5.04 16.96 -16.88
CA GLY A 20 -4.86 16.84 -18.33
C GLY A 20 -3.49 16.27 -18.77
N GLN A 21 -2.58 15.96 -17.87
CA GLN A 21 -1.29 15.36 -18.20
C GLN A 21 -1.32 13.83 -18.04
N LEU A 22 -0.55 13.14 -18.87
CA LEU A 22 -0.37 11.68 -18.83
C LEU A 22 1.01 11.34 -18.25
N ALA A 23 1.09 10.32 -17.41
CA ALA A 23 2.37 9.77 -16.99
C ALA A 23 3.04 9.10 -18.19
N TYR A 24 4.35 9.36 -18.38
CA TYR A 24 5.14 8.89 -19.52
C TYR A 24 4.52 9.23 -20.90
N GLY A 25 3.64 10.25 -20.98
CA GLY A 25 2.92 10.62 -22.18
C GLY A 25 1.91 9.56 -22.69
N ARG A 26 1.56 8.57 -21.86
CA ARG A 26 0.73 7.41 -22.28
C ARG A 26 -0.31 6.98 -21.26
N VAL A 27 -0.02 7.09 -19.97
CA VAL A 27 -0.85 6.50 -18.90
C VAL A 27 -1.70 7.58 -18.25
N ASP A 28 -3.02 7.47 -18.36
CA ASP A 28 -3.98 8.33 -17.67
C ASP A 28 -4.16 7.84 -16.23
N THR A 29 -3.27 8.28 -15.36
CA THR A 29 -3.26 7.91 -13.94
C THR A 29 -4.43 8.53 -13.18
N ALA A 30 -4.92 9.68 -13.61
CA ALA A 30 -6.10 10.32 -13.03
C ALA A 30 -7.36 9.48 -13.28
N GLN A 31 -7.60 9.06 -14.52
CA GLN A 31 -8.72 8.18 -14.85
C GLN A 31 -8.59 6.81 -14.20
N ALA A 32 -7.36 6.30 -14.03
CA ALA A 32 -7.10 5.06 -13.29
C ALA A 32 -7.53 5.17 -11.83
N LEU A 33 -7.19 6.29 -11.15
CA LEU A 33 -7.62 6.54 -9.77
C LEU A 33 -9.14 6.72 -9.66
N VAL A 34 -9.79 7.38 -10.62
CA VAL A 34 -11.27 7.49 -10.65
C VAL A 34 -11.91 6.10 -10.66
N ARG A 35 -11.43 5.19 -11.52
CA ARG A 35 -11.92 3.80 -11.56
C ARG A 35 -11.63 3.04 -10.25
N CYS A 36 -10.45 3.24 -9.67
CA CYS A 36 -10.05 2.63 -8.40
C CYS A 36 -10.96 3.07 -7.26
N VAL A 37 -11.22 4.38 -7.12
CA VAL A 37 -12.14 4.94 -6.11
C VAL A 37 -13.56 4.41 -6.30
N ALA A 38 -14.03 4.31 -7.54
CA ALA A 38 -15.35 3.73 -7.83
C ALA A 38 -15.41 2.25 -7.42
N ALA A 39 -14.37 1.46 -7.71
CA ALA A 39 -14.28 0.05 -7.30
C ALA A 39 -14.25 -0.10 -5.78
N LEU A 40 -13.47 0.72 -5.06
CA LEU A 40 -13.41 0.72 -3.59
C LEU A 40 -14.77 1.05 -2.97
N ASN A 41 -15.46 2.07 -3.48
CA ASN A 41 -16.76 2.50 -2.98
C ASN A 41 -17.88 1.48 -3.24
N GLY A 42 -17.75 0.69 -4.30
CA GLY A 42 -18.73 -0.33 -4.72
C GLY A 42 -18.39 -1.74 -4.26
N PHE A 43 -17.26 -1.92 -3.56
CA PHE A 43 -16.81 -3.25 -3.13
C PHE A 43 -17.70 -3.80 -1.99
N ASP A 44 -18.04 -5.10 -2.06
CA ASP A 44 -18.80 -5.79 -1.03
C ASP A 44 -18.07 -7.07 -0.59
N PRO A 45 -17.71 -7.20 0.69
CA PRO A 45 -17.97 -6.27 1.81
C PRO A 45 -17.13 -4.98 1.73
N VAL A 46 -17.74 -3.86 2.10
CA VAL A 46 -17.07 -2.54 2.14
C VAL A 46 -15.83 -2.62 3.04
N PRO A 47 -14.64 -2.21 2.57
CA PRO A 47 -13.44 -2.14 3.41
C PRO A 47 -13.61 -1.16 4.58
N ASP A 48 -12.98 -1.49 5.71
CA ASP A 48 -13.04 -0.65 6.90
C ASP A 48 -12.07 0.56 6.81
N PHE A 49 -11.00 0.44 6.03
CA PHE A 49 -9.98 1.47 5.86
C PHE A 49 -9.23 1.33 4.52
N VAL A 50 -8.69 2.44 4.01
CA VAL A 50 -7.81 2.46 2.84
C VAL A 50 -6.41 2.94 3.23
N VAL A 51 -5.38 2.21 2.84
CA VAL A 51 -3.98 2.64 2.95
C VAL A 51 -3.44 2.96 1.55
N ILE A 52 -2.80 4.12 1.41
CA ILE A 52 -2.07 4.52 0.19
C ILE A 52 -0.58 4.40 0.48
N SER A 53 0.07 3.38 -0.10
CA SER A 53 1.44 3.01 0.26
C SER A 53 2.51 3.65 -0.62
N GLY A 54 2.37 4.94 -0.91
CA GLY A 54 3.38 5.77 -1.55
C GLY A 54 3.16 6.05 -3.03
N ASP A 55 4.00 6.94 -3.56
CA ASP A 55 3.96 7.48 -4.92
C ASP A 55 2.56 8.02 -5.29
N LEU A 56 2.08 8.94 -4.44
CA LEU A 56 0.79 9.59 -4.62
C LEU A 56 0.81 10.57 -5.80
N ALA A 57 1.84 11.43 -5.85
CA ALA A 57 2.13 12.33 -6.97
C ALA A 57 3.25 11.75 -7.84
N ASP A 58 3.38 12.18 -9.09
CA ASP A 58 4.45 11.72 -9.99
C ASP A 58 5.69 12.64 -9.96
N THR A 59 5.46 13.93 -10.04
CA THR A 59 6.49 14.97 -9.89
C THR A 59 6.01 15.92 -8.80
N PRO A 60 6.52 15.86 -7.55
CA PRO A 60 5.83 16.41 -6.40
C PRO A 60 5.66 17.93 -6.49
N THR A 61 4.50 18.36 -6.98
CA THR A 61 4.09 19.76 -7.08
C THR A 61 2.79 20.01 -6.33
N SER A 62 2.55 21.23 -5.89
CA SER A 62 1.29 21.62 -5.24
C SER A 62 0.07 21.37 -6.14
N ASP A 63 0.24 21.46 -7.46
CA ASP A 63 -0.85 21.25 -8.41
C ASP A 63 -1.22 19.77 -8.53
N GLU A 64 -0.23 18.87 -8.51
CA GLU A 64 -0.48 17.43 -8.50
C GLU A 64 -1.17 16.98 -7.20
N TYR A 65 -0.74 17.46 -6.03
CA TYR A 65 -1.43 17.17 -4.77
C TYR A 65 -2.84 17.78 -4.71
N ARG A 66 -3.06 18.94 -5.31
CA ARG A 66 -4.41 19.52 -5.43
C ARG A 66 -5.30 18.62 -6.30
N HIS A 67 -4.80 18.18 -7.46
CA HIS A 67 -5.50 17.27 -8.35
C HIS A 67 -5.79 15.93 -7.67
N LEU A 68 -4.80 15.34 -7.00
CA LEU A 68 -4.97 14.12 -6.20
C LEU A 68 -6.10 14.27 -5.18
N LYS A 69 -6.12 15.36 -4.41
CA LYS A 69 -7.20 15.63 -3.45
C LYS A 69 -8.57 15.65 -4.11
N GLN A 70 -8.70 16.30 -5.27
CA GLN A 70 -9.96 16.33 -6.02
C GLN A 70 -10.41 14.93 -6.46
N LEU A 71 -9.47 14.10 -6.92
CA LEU A 71 -9.75 12.73 -7.33
C LEU A 71 -10.12 11.81 -6.15
N LEU A 72 -9.63 12.10 -4.94
CA LEU A 72 -9.96 11.36 -3.73
C LEU A 72 -11.23 11.85 -3.04
N LEU A 73 -11.78 13.03 -3.35
CA LEU A 73 -13.02 13.53 -2.73
C LEU A 73 -14.21 12.56 -2.81
N PRO A 74 -14.41 11.78 -3.89
CA PRO A 74 -15.50 10.81 -3.95
C PRO A 74 -15.27 9.55 -3.11
N LEU A 75 -14.07 9.32 -2.58
CA LEU A 75 -13.78 8.15 -1.73
C LEU A 75 -14.56 8.30 -0.41
N LYS A 76 -15.43 7.32 -0.15
CA LYS A 76 -16.32 7.31 1.04
C LYS A 76 -15.67 6.67 2.26
N LEU A 77 -14.50 6.07 2.08
CA LEU A 77 -13.79 5.32 3.11
C LEU A 77 -12.75 6.21 3.80
N PRO A 78 -12.51 6.02 5.10
CA PRO A 78 -11.38 6.66 5.76
C PRO A 78 -10.08 6.15 5.15
N PHE A 79 -9.09 7.02 5.01
CA PHE A 79 -7.80 6.65 4.45
C PHE A 79 -6.64 7.35 5.14
N ALA A 80 -5.47 6.73 5.04
CA ALA A 80 -4.19 7.35 5.34
C ALA A 80 -3.14 6.92 4.31
N GLY A 81 -2.08 7.70 4.19
CA GLY A 81 -1.01 7.39 3.25
C GLY A 81 0.37 7.71 3.80
N VAL A 82 1.37 7.09 3.20
CA VAL A 82 2.79 7.42 3.39
C VAL A 82 3.38 7.86 2.05
N PRO A 83 4.45 8.67 2.05
CA PRO A 83 5.10 9.03 0.81
C PRO A 83 5.90 7.88 0.22
N GLY A 84 6.02 7.85 -1.12
CA GLY A 84 7.03 7.11 -1.85
C GLY A 84 8.18 8.03 -2.29
N ASN A 85 9.04 7.52 -3.19
CA ASN A 85 10.19 8.27 -3.67
C ASN A 85 9.82 9.40 -4.65
N HIS A 86 8.63 9.36 -5.25
CA HIS A 86 8.09 10.43 -6.08
C HIS A 86 7.39 11.52 -5.27
N ASP A 87 7.22 11.37 -3.97
CA ASP A 87 6.49 12.31 -3.14
C ASP A 87 7.39 13.35 -2.46
N SER A 88 6.76 14.42 -1.97
CA SER A 88 7.36 15.41 -1.09
C SER A 88 6.66 15.38 0.27
N ARG A 89 7.41 15.12 1.35
CA ARG A 89 6.89 15.12 2.72
C ARG A 89 6.15 16.41 3.06
N ASP A 90 6.74 17.57 2.71
CA ASP A 90 6.17 18.87 3.04
C ASP A 90 4.86 19.14 2.28
N LEU A 91 4.84 18.82 0.97
CA LEU A 91 3.64 19.00 0.16
C LEU A 91 2.54 18.01 0.54
N MET A 92 2.89 16.76 0.85
CA MET A 92 1.93 15.76 1.32
C MET A 92 1.33 16.17 2.66
N ARG A 93 2.15 16.63 3.62
CA ARG A 93 1.69 17.14 4.91
C ARG A 93 0.74 18.34 4.72
N ALA A 94 1.10 19.27 3.84
CA ALA A 94 0.25 20.43 3.53
C ALA A 94 -1.06 20.04 2.83
N ALA A 95 -1.03 19.01 1.98
CA ALA A 95 -2.22 18.52 1.29
C ALA A 95 -3.17 17.78 2.24
N PHE A 96 -2.66 17.02 3.20
CA PHE A 96 -3.41 16.18 4.13
C PHE A 96 -3.11 16.52 5.60
N PRO A 97 -3.43 17.77 6.06
CA PRO A 97 -3.06 18.23 7.40
C PRO A 97 -3.81 17.49 8.52
N ASP A 98 -4.93 16.85 8.21
CA ASP A 98 -5.78 16.16 9.18
C ASP A 98 -5.33 14.70 9.44
N GLN A 99 -4.28 14.22 8.76
CA GLN A 99 -3.72 12.90 9.03
C GLN A 99 -2.87 12.89 10.31
N SER A 100 -2.91 11.76 11.02
CA SER A 100 -2.30 11.60 12.36
C SER A 100 -0.79 11.31 12.27
N TYR A 101 -0.03 12.22 11.69
CA TYR A 101 1.43 12.09 11.61
C TYR A 101 2.06 12.09 13.01
N ALA A 102 2.93 11.12 13.27
CA ALA A 102 3.60 10.95 14.56
C ALA A 102 4.48 12.13 14.96
N MET A 103 5.04 12.84 13.97
CA MET A 103 5.94 13.98 14.17
C MET A 103 5.46 15.20 13.39
N PRO A 104 5.65 16.41 13.93
CA PRO A 104 5.23 17.65 13.25
C PRO A 104 6.09 17.99 12.02
N SER A 105 7.28 17.40 11.91
CA SER A 105 8.20 17.54 10.77
C SER A 105 8.96 16.24 10.54
N GLY A 106 9.70 16.14 9.43
CA GLY A 106 10.43 14.92 9.06
C GLY A 106 9.50 13.82 8.53
N ALA A 107 9.80 12.59 8.89
CA ALA A 107 9.09 11.41 8.40
C ALA A 107 7.58 11.44 8.71
N LEU A 108 6.79 10.94 7.78
CA LEU A 108 5.32 10.93 7.85
C LEU A 108 4.78 9.60 8.41
N ASN A 109 5.43 9.08 9.46
CA ASN A 109 4.98 7.87 10.13
C ASN A 109 3.62 8.09 10.80
N GLN A 110 2.74 7.08 10.77
CA GLN A 110 1.41 7.14 11.37
C GLN A 110 1.05 5.82 12.05
N ARG A 111 0.35 5.88 13.18
CA ARG A 111 -0.31 4.74 13.81
C ARG A 111 -1.81 4.96 13.78
N ILE A 112 -2.53 3.97 13.29
CA ILE A 112 -3.99 3.98 13.20
C ILE A 112 -4.49 2.75 13.96
N GLU A 113 -5.27 2.99 14.99
CA GLU A 113 -5.95 1.94 15.74
C GLU A 113 -7.28 1.63 15.07
N LEU A 114 -7.35 0.49 14.38
CA LEU A 114 -8.53 0.05 13.66
C LEU A 114 -9.15 -1.18 14.38
N GLY A 115 -10.11 -0.94 15.26
CA GLY A 115 -10.68 -1.98 16.10
C GLY A 115 -9.60 -2.67 16.93
N GLU A 116 -9.37 -3.96 16.70
CA GLU A 116 -8.34 -4.74 17.41
C GLU A 116 -6.97 -4.75 16.70
N LEU A 117 -6.84 -4.07 15.57
CA LEU A 117 -5.60 -3.96 14.78
C LEU A 117 -4.87 -2.64 15.00
N ASP A 118 -3.53 -2.70 14.91
CA ASP A 118 -2.69 -1.53 14.67
C ASP A 118 -2.26 -1.52 13.20
N LEU A 119 -2.53 -0.43 12.48
CA LEU A 119 -1.92 -0.15 11.20
C LEU A 119 -0.75 0.80 11.45
N LEU A 120 0.46 0.34 11.16
CA LEU A 120 1.68 1.14 11.31
C LEU A 120 2.18 1.51 9.93
N LEU A 121 2.04 2.78 9.57
CA LEU A 121 2.44 3.35 8.30
C LEU A 121 3.82 3.98 8.47
N LEU A 122 4.81 3.48 7.73
CA LEU A 122 6.21 3.87 7.82
C LEU A 122 6.63 4.66 6.58
N ASP A 123 7.12 5.86 6.80
CA ASP A 123 7.71 6.67 5.74
C ASP A 123 9.14 6.20 5.48
N SER A 124 9.33 5.43 4.42
CA SER A 124 10.61 4.96 3.95
C SER A 124 11.24 5.86 2.87
N SER A 125 10.62 7.00 2.54
CA SER A 125 11.15 7.90 1.52
C SER A 125 12.44 8.59 1.99
N VAL A 126 13.37 8.78 1.06
CA VAL A 126 14.56 9.62 1.27
C VAL A 126 14.47 10.80 0.30
N PRO A 127 14.49 12.04 0.78
CA PRO A 127 14.31 13.19 -0.09
C PRO A 127 15.26 13.18 -1.31
N LYS A 128 14.68 13.22 -2.52
CA LYS A 128 15.40 13.22 -3.81
C LYS A 128 16.21 11.95 -4.10
N LYS A 129 15.89 10.84 -3.47
CA LYS A 129 16.51 9.55 -3.75
C LYS A 129 15.44 8.54 -4.18
N PRO A 130 15.77 7.61 -5.10
CA PRO A 130 14.82 6.60 -5.52
C PRO A 130 14.72 5.41 -4.55
N HIS A 131 15.71 5.21 -3.67
CA HIS A 131 15.72 4.13 -2.68
C HIS A 131 15.07 4.56 -1.37
N GLY A 132 14.64 3.57 -0.60
CA GLY A 132 14.10 3.76 0.73
C GLY A 132 15.13 3.61 1.83
N GLU A 133 14.87 4.28 2.96
CA GLU A 133 15.60 4.11 4.22
C GLU A 133 14.66 4.48 5.37
N LEU A 134 14.66 3.68 6.44
CA LEU A 134 14.04 4.06 7.70
C LEU A 134 15.11 4.76 8.56
N ASP A 135 14.95 6.05 8.77
CA ASP A 135 15.86 6.80 9.63
C ASP A 135 15.79 6.32 11.10
N GLU A 136 16.75 6.72 11.92
CA GLU A 136 16.83 6.31 13.33
C GLU A 136 15.54 6.65 14.10
N HIS A 137 14.94 7.81 13.82
CA HIS A 137 13.70 8.23 14.47
C HIS A 137 12.52 7.32 14.06
N SER A 138 12.42 6.94 12.79
CA SER A 138 11.40 6.03 12.28
C SER A 138 11.57 4.61 12.86
N LEU A 139 12.80 4.10 12.96
CA LEU A 139 13.09 2.81 13.60
C LEU A 139 12.74 2.82 15.08
N GLN A 140 13.11 3.89 15.81
CA GLN A 140 12.76 4.05 17.23
C GLN A 140 11.24 4.19 17.43
N TRP A 141 10.57 4.94 16.56
CA TRP A 141 9.11 5.09 16.59
C TRP A 141 8.43 3.74 16.35
N LEU A 142 8.91 2.94 15.38
CA LEU A 142 8.38 1.61 15.11
C LEU A 142 8.54 0.68 16.33
N GLU A 143 9.75 0.63 16.89
CA GLU A 143 10.02 -0.16 18.09
C GLU A 143 9.10 0.21 19.25
N THR A 144 8.96 1.51 19.53
CA THR A 144 8.08 2.03 20.58
C THR A 144 6.62 1.71 20.30
N SER A 145 6.17 1.87 19.05
CA SER A 145 4.79 1.57 18.66
C SER A 145 4.47 0.09 18.78
N LEU A 146 5.43 -0.78 18.43
CA LEU A 146 5.28 -2.22 18.58
C LEU A 146 5.35 -2.67 20.04
N ALA A 147 6.16 -2.05 20.88
CA ALA A 147 6.23 -2.34 22.31
C ALA A 147 5.02 -1.83 23.11
N ALA A 148 4.20 -0.94 22.54
CA ALA A 148 3.05 -0.34 23.22
C ALA A 148 1.90 -1.35 23.50
N SER A 149 1.92 -2.54 22.89
CA SER A 149 0.91 -3.58 23.10
C SER A 149 1.48 -4.96 22.83
N ASP A 150 1.19 -5.89 23.74
CA ASP A 150 1.56 -7.31 23.59
C ASP A 150 0.42 -8.16 22.99
N VAL A 151 -0.77 -7.56 22.80
CA VAL A 151 -1.97 -8.32 22.42
C VAL A 151 -2.57 -7.87 21.07
N ARG A 152 -2.30 -6.65 20.61
CA ARG A 152 -2.85 -6.15 19.35
C ARG A 152 -1.95 -6.55 18.18
N PRO A 153 -2.45 -7.30 17.18
CA PRO A 153 -1.69 -7.54 15.95
C PRO A 153 -1.40 -6.22 15.22
N ALA A 154 -0.30 -6.20 14.47
CA ALA A 154 0.12 -5.05 13.69
C ALA A 154 0.31 -5.42 12.22
N LEU A 155 -0.17 -4.55 11.32
CA LEU A 155 0.13 -4.58 9.91
C LEU A 155 1.04 -3.39 9.59
N LEU A 156 2.19 -3.64 8.99
CA LEU A 156 3.13 -2.61 8.57
C LEU A 156 2.88 -2.23 7.12
N PHE A 157 2.81 -0.94 6.82
CA PHE A 157 2.70 -0.40 5.48
C PHE A 157 3.84 0.57 5.23
N MET A 158 4.55 0.43 4.12
CA MET A 158 5.57 1.34 3.66
C MET A 158 5.66 1.32 2.13
N HIS A 159 6.45 2.21 1.54
CA HIS A 159 6.58 2.23 0.09
C HIS A 159 7.59 1.20 -0.42
N HIS A 160 8.83 1.26 0.06
CA HIS A 160 9.93 0.47 -0.48
C HIS A 160 9.95 -0.97 0.06
N PRO A 161 10.04 -2.00 -0.79
CA PRO A 161 10.15 -3.39 -0.36
C PRO A 161 11.46 -3.65 0.41
N PRO A 162 11.43 -4.46 1.49
CA PRO A 162 12.63 -4.87 2.22
C PRO A 162 13.29 -6.14 1.65
N PHE A 163 12.96 -6.54 0.42
CA PHE A 163 13.43 -7.77 -0.22
C PHE A 163 13.68 -7.56 -1.71
N GLU A 164 14.49 -8.41 -2.32
CA GLU A 164 14.76 -8.41 -3.76
C GLU A 164 13.61 -9.09 -4.52
N THR A 165 13.15 -8.45 -5.59
CA THR A 165 12.07 -8.92 -6.46
C THR A 165 12.58 -9.73 -7.65
N GLY A 166 13.88 -9.65 -7.94
CA GLY A 166 14.53 -10.17 -9.13
C GLY A 166 14.48 -9.19 -10.32
N ILE A 167 13.80 -8.05 -10.19
CA ILE A 167 13.80 -6.98 -11.19
C ILE A 167 14.96 -6.05 -10.87
N TRP A 168 16.11 -6.26 -11.51
CA TRP A 168 17.41 -5.71 -11.14
C TRP A 168 17.46 -4.19 -10.89
N HIS A 169 16.74 -3.41 -11.69
CA HIS A 169 16.75 -1.95 -11.55
C HIS A 169 15.89 -1.47 -10.39
N MET A 170 14.83 -2.22 -10.03
CA MET A 170 14.01 -1.96 -8.86
C MET A 170 14.72 -2.39 -7.57
N ASP A 171 15.39 -3.54 -7.58
CA ASP A 171 16.09 -4.06 -6.40
C ASP A 171 17.22 -3.14 -5.91
N ARG A 172 17.77 -2.31 -6.80
CA ARG A 172 18.74 -1.25 -6.45
C ARG A 172 18.13 -0.04 -5.76
N GLN A 173 16.80 0.04 -5.71
CA GLN A 173 16.02 1.15 -5.18
C GLN A 173 15.09 0.72 -4.04
N ASN A 174 15.23 -0.49 -3.54
CA ASN A 174 14.49 -1.02 -2.40
C ASN A 174 14.92 -0.36 -1.07
N LEU A 175 14.42 -0.88 0.05
CA LEU A 175 14.78 -0.42 1.39
C LEU A 175 16.26 -0.77 1.69
N CYS A 176 17.13 0.25 1.77
CA CYS A 176 18.58 0.05 1.94
C CYS A 176 18.95 -0.59 3.27
N ASN A 177 18.24 -0.26 4.34
CA ASN A 177 18.50 -0.77 5.69
C ASN A 177 17.47 -1.82 6.13
N ALA A 178 17.07 -2.71 5.23
CA ALA A 178 16.15 -3.80 5.53
C ALA A 178 16.59 -4.68 6.73
N GLY A 179 17.90 -4.77 7.00
CA GLY A 179 18.44 -5.48 8.17
C GLY A 179 18.01 -4.88 9.51
N ASP A 180 17.89 -3.55 9.60
CA ASP A 180 17.42 -2.87 10.82
C ASP A 180 15.93 -3.16 11.06
N LEU A 181 15.11 -3.08 9.99
CA LEU A 181 13.70 -3.49 10.04
C LEU A 181 13.56 -4.97 10.45
N ALA A 182 14.38 -5.87 9.88
CA ALA A 182 14.39 -7.28 10.20
C ALA A 182 14.65 -7.52 11.70
N ALA A 183 15.63 -6.81 12.27
CA ALA A 183 15.95 -6.91 13.68
C ALA A 183 14.74 -6.53 14.58
N ILE A 184 13.96 -5.52 14.20
CA ILE A 184 12.75 -5.13 14.92
C ILE A 184 11.66 -6.18 14.75
N VAL A 185 11.35 -6.58 13.51
CA VAL A 185 10.27 -7.53 13.19
C VAL A 185 10.46 -8.88 13.92
N ARG A 186 11.71 -9.37 14.04
CA ARG A 186 12.01 -10.62 14.79
C ARG A 186 11.60 -10.52 16.25
N ARG A 187 11.77 -9.37 16.88
CA ARG A 187 11.42 -9.17 18.31
C ARG A 187 9.91 -9.04 18.56
N HIS A 188 9.14 -8.73 17.51
CA HIS A 188 7.71 -8.41 17.62
C HIS A 188 6.83 -9.39 16.85
N PRO A 189 6.46 -10.56 17.42
CA PRO A 189 5.62 -11.56 16.74
C PRO A 189 4.21 -11.08 16.41
N ARG A 190 3.78 -9.94 16.98
CA ARG A 190 2.51 -9.29 16.67
C ARG A 190 2.47 -8.65 15.25
N VAL A 191 3.59 -8.46 14.60
CA VAL A 191 3.63 -8.09 13.16
C VAL A 191 3.14 -9.28 12.35
N ARG A 192 2.04 -9.09 11.59
CA ARG A 192 1.39 -10.17 10.82
C ARG A 192 1.54 -10.01 9.31
N LEU A 193 1.78 -8.79 8.85
CA LEU A 193 1.94 -8.45 7.44
C LEU A 193 2.89 -7.28 7.29
N ILE A 194 3.70 -7.30 6.25
CA ILE A 194 4.45 -6.16 5.73
C ILE A 194 3.96 -5.93 4.30
N ALA A 195 3.35 -4.79 4.04
CA ALA A 195 2.72 -4.46 2.78
C ALA A 195 3.38 -3.23 2.16
N THR A 196 3.83 -3.34 0.91
CA THR A 196 4.66 -2.33 0.24
C THR A 196 4.09 -1.95 -1.14
N GLY A 197 4.70 -0.98 -1.81
CA GLY A 197 4.42 -0.53 -3.17
C GLY A 197 5.67 -0.57 -4.05
N HIS A 198 5.95 0.52 -4.77
CA HIS A 198 7.18 0.81 -5.52
C HIS A 198 7.37 0.03 -6.84
N VAL A 199 6.97 -1.23 -6.90
CA VAL A 199 7.18 -2.09 -8.08
C VAL A 199 5.91 -2.18 -8.93
N HIS A 200 4.80 -1.63 -8.46
CA HIS A 200 3.49 -1.58 -9.14
C HIS A 200 2.94 -2.97 -9.53
N ARG A 201 3.53 -4.03 -9.02
CA ARG A 201 3.24 -5.41 -9.42
C ARG A 201 2.94 -6.27 -8.20
N ALA A 202 1.83 -7.00 -8.23
CA ALA A 202 1.50 -7.93 -7.16
C ALA A 202 2.61 -8.96 -6.99
N THR A 203 3.23 -8.93 -5.81
CA THR A 203 4.32 -9.85 -5.45
C THR A 203 4.09 -10.33 -4.02
N LEU A 204 4.43 -11.58 -3.76
CA LEU A 204 4.32 -12.21 -2.45
C LEU A 204 5.61 -12.93 -2.10
N THR A 205 6.08 -12.70 -0.89
CA THR A 205 7.21 -13.43 -0.28
C THR A 205 7.03 -13.51 1.22
N THR A 206 8.04 -13.99 1.93
CA THR A 206 8.15 -13.90 3.38
C THR A 206 9.37 -13.05 3.75
N PHE A 207 9.21 -12.23 4.79
CA PHE A 207 10.29 -11.45 5.40
C PHE A 207 10.22 -11.66 6.90
N GLU A 208 11.29 -12.25 7.49
CA GLU A 208 11.35 -12.61 8.92
C GLU A 208 10.10 -13.40 9.39
N ASP A 209 9.78 -14.46 8.65
CA ASP A 209 8.61 -15.33 8.89
C ASP A 209 7.25 -14.60 8.86
N ARG A 210 7.18 -13.41 8.28
CA ARG A 210 5.94 -12.65 8.08
C ARG A 210 5.60 -12.62 6.60
N ALA A 211 4.32 -12.68 6.28
CA ALA A 211 3.88 -12.40 4.91
C ALA A 211 4.35 -11.01 4.49
N CYS A 212 4.96 -10.90 3.33
CA CYS A 212 5.41 -9.64 2.78
C CYS A 212 4.90 -9.49 1.34
N THR A 213 4.22 -8.37 1.04
CA THR A 213 3.54 -8.18 -0.24
C THR A 213 3.91 -6.85 -0.88
N ILE A 214 3.89 -6.81 -2.21
CA ILE A 214 3.89 -5.56 -2.99
C ILE A 214 2.52 -5.41 -3.61
N CYS A 215 1.90 -4.25 -3.40
CA CYS A 215 0.60 -3.91 -3.97
C CYS A 215 0.74 -3.65 -5.48
N PRO A 216 -0.16 -4.18 -6.32
CA PRO A 216 -0.25 -3.76 -7.71
C PRO A 216 -0.76 -2.32 -7.81
N ALA A 217 -0.32 -1.59 -8.84
CA ALA A 217 -0.82 -0.26 -9.10
C ALA A 217 -2.14 -0.27 -9.88
N PRO A 218 -3.00 0.75 -9.71
CA PRO A 218 -4.25 0.86 -10.46
C PRO A 218 -4.07 1.32 -11.91
N ASN A 219 -2.83 1.55 -12.37
CA ASN A 219 -2.52 2.21 -13.65
C ASN A 219 -1.54 1.42 -14.55
N HIS A 220 -0.32 1.15 -14.10
CA HIS A 220 0.69 0.42 -14.86
C HIS A 220 1.58 -0.39 -13.92
N ALA A 221 2.29 -1.37 -14.44
CA ALA A 221 3.24 -2.21 -13.70
C ALA A 221 4.65 -2.08 -14.28
N VAL A 222 5.67 -2.17 -13.45
CA VAL A 222 7.05 -2.37 -13.92
C VAL A 222 7.13 -3.67 -14.71
N ASP A 223 7.81 -3.70 -15.85
CA ASP A 223 7.92 -4.91 -16.67
C ASP A 223 8.67 -6.02 -15.90
N LEU A 224 8.12 -7.23 -15.94
CA LEU A 224 8.73 -8.39 -15.29
C LEU A 224 9.87 -8.92 -16.15
N ASP A 225 11.07 -8.38 -15.93
CA ASP A 225 12.31 -8.85 -16.57
C ASP A 225 13.28 -9.39 -15.54
N LEU A 226 13.19 -10.69 -15.25
CA LEU A 226 14.07 -11.40 -14.33
C LEU A 226 15.41 -11.80 -14.96
N GLY A 227 15.56 -11.62 -16.27
CA GLY A 227 16.75 -12.00 -17.02
C GLY A 227 17.71 -10.84 -17.33
N HIS A 228 17.39 -9.62 -16.92
CA HIS A 228 18.13 -8.39 -17.26
C HIS A 228 18.29 -8.23 -18.79
N LEU A 229 17.26 -8.60 -19.53
CA LEU A 229 17.31 -8.67 -21.00
C LEU A 229 16.91 -7.36 -21.67
N ARG A 230 16.26 -6.46 -20.91
CA ARG A 230 15.68 -5.22 -21.44
C ARG A 230 16.08 -4.03 -20.59
N GLU A 231 15.99 -2.86 -21.19
CA GLU A 231 16.04 -1.60 -20.46
C GLU A 231 14.83 -1.47 -19.52
N PRO A 232 14.95 -0.72 -18.40
CA PRO A 232 13.85 -0.44 -17.50
C PRO A 232 12.61 0.03 -18.26
N SER A 233 11.49 -0.67 -18.05
CA SER A 233 10.27 -0.44 -18.81
C SER A 233 9.03 -0.76 -17.99
N PHE A 234 7.87 -0.31 -18.47
CA PHE A 234 6.57 -0.57 -17.85
C PHE A 234 5.59 -1.19 -18.83
N LYS A 235 4.55 -1.82 -18.29
CA LYS A 235 3.40 -2.35 -19.02
C LYS A 235 2.10 -1.82 -18.43
N VAL A 236 1.11 -1.63 -19.28
CA VAL A 236 -0.27 -1.46 -18.84
C VAL A 236 -0.87 -2.85 -18.71
N GLU A 237 -0.91 -3.36 -17.48
CA GLU A 237 -1.51 -4.64 -17.11
C GLU A 237 -2.90 -4.41 -16.49
N PRO A 238 -3.72 -5.45 -16.30
CA PRO A 238 -5.00 -5.29 -15.61
C PRO A 238 -4.81 -4.62 -14.24
N PRO A 239 -5.48 -3.48 -14.00
CA PRO A 239 -5.33 -2.74 -12.76
C PRO A 239 -5.91 -3.50 -11.59
N ALA A 240 -5.31 -3.38 -10.41
CA ALA A 240 -5.79 -4.04 -9.21
C ALA A 240 -5.38 -3.28 -7.94
N PHE A 241 -5.95 -3.69 -6.82
CA PHE A 241 -5.52 -3.31 -5.47
C PHE A 241 -5.43 -4.56 -4.57
N HIS A 242 -4.82 -4.45 -3.40
CA HIS A 242 -4.86 -5.51 -2.39
C HIS A 242 -5.98 -5.25 -1.37
N LEU A 243 -6.69 -6.31 -0.98
CA LEU A 243 -7.57 -6.35 0.17
C LEU A 243 -6.97 -7.28 1.21
N HIS A 244 -6.56 -6.74 2.34
CA HIS A 244 -6.04 -7.48 3.48
C HIS A 244 -7.18 -7.71 4.48
N ALA A 245 -7.65 -8.94 4.59
CA ALA A 245 -8.66 -9.34 5.55
C ALA A 245 -8.00 -9.95 6.77
N TRP A 246 -8.09 -9.30 7.92
CA TRP A 246 -7.64 -9.85 9.19
C TRP A 246 -8.81 -10.54 9.90
N PHE A 247 -8.58 -11.78 10.27
CA PHE A 247 -9.52 -12.62 11.01
C PHE A 247 -9.02 -12.78 12.45
N PRO A 248 -9.80 -12.36 13.46
CA PRO A 248 -9.46 -12.61 14.84
C PRO A 248 -9.43 -14.11 15.14
N GLY A 249 -8.50 -14.54 16.01
CA GLY A 249 -8.30 -15.95 16.32
C GLY A 249 -7.20 -16.13 17.37
N GLU A 250 -6.75 -17.37 17.54
CA GLU A 250 -5.67 -17.69 18.48
C GLU A 250 -4.40 -16.89 18.17
N GLY A 251 -3.68 -16.49 19.20
CA GLY A 251 -2.51 -15.63 19.10
C GLY A 251 -2.89 -14.26 18.57
N PHE A 252 -2.35 -13.88 17.42
CA PHE A 252 -2.59 -12.58 16.76
C PHE A 252 -3.56 -12.68 15.58
N GLY A 253 -4.33 -13.78 15.46
CA GLY A 253 -5.19 -14.03 14.32
C GLY A 253 -4.43 -14.30 13.01
N SER A 254 -5.15 -14.24 11.89
CA SER A 254 -4.58 -14.47 10.57
C SER A 254 -4.93 -13.34 9.60
N VAL A 255 -4.03 -13.10 8.64
CA VAL A 255 -4.25 -12.13 7.54
C VAL A 255 -4.29 -12.90 6.23
N VAL A 256 -5.32 -12.64 5.43
CA VAL A 256 -5.43 -13.14 4.06
C VAL A 256 -5.40 -11.93 3.13
N THR A 257 -4.50 -11.94 2.17
CA THR A 257 -4.43 -10.88 1.15
C THR A 257 -5.06 -11.38 -0.15
N HIS A 258 -6.04 -10.64 -0.64
CA HIS A 258 -6.64 -10.84 -1.95
C HIS A 258 -6.18 -9.76 -2.92
N GLN A 259 -5.79 -10.15 -4.13
CA GLN A 259 -5.67 -9.20 -5.23
C GLN A 259 -7.05 -9.01 -5.85
N VAL A 260 -7.52 -7.77 -5.87
CA VAL A 260 -8.83 -7.41 -6.40
C VAL A 260 -8.66 -6.63 -7.70
N PRO A 261 -9.05 -7.20 -8.86
CA PRO A 261 -9.02 -6.48 -10.13
C PRO A 261 -9.97 -5.27 -10.14
N ILE A 262 -9.53 -4.19 -10.78
CA ILE A 262 -10.32 -2.98 -10.99
C ILE A 262 -10.90 -3.03 -12.40
N GLY A 263 -12.23 -3.13 -12.52
CA GLY A 263 -12.92 -3.22 -13.81
C GLY A 263 -14.36 -3.69 -13.64
N GLU A 264 -15.02 -3.86 -14.77
CA GLU A 264 -16.35 -4.46 -14.83
C GLU A 264 -16.21 -5.95 -15.19
N PHE A 265 -16.77 -6.80 -14.36
CA PHE A 265 -16.71 -8.25 -14.54
C PHE A 265 -18.11 -8.84 -14.44
N ASP A 266 -18.37 -9.87 -15.23
CA ASP A 266 -19.66 -10.58 -15.20
C ASP A 266 -19.81 -11.39 -13.89
N GLY A 267 -20.81 -11.08 -13.11
CA GLY A 267 -21.10 -11.74 -11.83
C GLY A 267 -21.39 -10.76 -10.67
N PRO A 268 -21.54 -11.28 -9.44
CA PRO A 268 -21.38 -12.69 -9.05
C PRO A 268 -22.53 -13.58 -9.57
N ARG A 269 -22.16 -14.81 -9.98
CA ARG A 269 -23.13 -15.85 -10.37
C ARG A 269 -23.10 -16.99 -9.38
N PRO A 270 -24.26 -17.54 -8.96
CA PRO A 270 -24.29 -18.67 -8.05
C PRO A 270 -23.74 -19.94 -8.73
N PHE A 271 -23.05 -20.78 -7.99
CA PHE A 271 -22.66 -22.11 -8.44
C PHE A 271 -23.81 -23.15 -8.36
N PHE A 272 -24.80 -22.87 -7.52
CA PHE A 272 -25.91 -23.79 -7.24
C PHE A 272 -27.24 -23.11 -7.52
N GLY A 273 -28.15 -23.87 -8.09
CA GLY A 273 -29.56 -23.47 -8.29
C GLY A 273 -30.33 -23.43 -6.97
N PRO A 274 -31.61 -22.97 -7.02
CA PRO A 274 -32.49 -22.95 -5.85
C PRO A 274 -32.75 -24.32 -5.25
N ASP A 275 -32.58 -25.38 -6.04
CA ASP A 275 -32.72 -26.80 -5.64
C ASP A 275 -31.44 -27.38 -5.01
N GLY A 276 -30.38 -26.57 -4.83
CA GLY A 276 -29.09 -26.97 -4.26
C GLY A 276 -28.21 -27.78 -5.20
N LYS A 277 -28.58 -27.93 -6.48
CA LYS A 277 -27.73 -28.61 -7.47
C LYS A 277 -26.79 -27.64 -8.16
N LEU A 278 -25.67 -28.15 -8.59
CA LEU A 278 -24.69 -27.42 -9.42
C LEU A 278 -25.39 -26.99 -10.73
N LEU A 279 -25.21 -25.72 -11.11
CA LEU A 279 -25.73 -25.12 -12.34
C LEU A 279 -24.96 -25.55 -13.58
#